data_3c8d946abec4a48109a7e4aa211da859
#
_entry.id   3c8d946abec4a48109a7e4aa211da859
#
_cell.length_a   1.000
_cell.length_b   1.000
_cell.length_c   1.000
_cell.angle_alpha   90.00
_cell.angle_beta   90.00
_cell.angle_gamma   90.00
#
_symmetry.space_group_name_H-M   'P 1'
#
loop_
_entity.id
_entity.type
_entity.pdbx_description
1 polymer ?
#
loop_
_entity_poly.entity_id
_entity_poly.type
_entity_poly.pdbx_seq_one_letter_code
_entity_poly.pdbx_strand_id
1 'polypeptide(L)'
;MSKVLVLGAGQWGSTLAQVLCDAGNHVLIWGRNQSVVDEINDKHTNAYYLGENALPLGLRATTDIKEAFEYSNIYILAVPAQTLRENLMSWKPYVQPGAIYVSSLKGIEVSTLSRMTEIVQEVMETDNVAIITGPNLANELILRQPAGAVAAASTSALAEKVQQLFATPYYRVYTSVDILGCELAGSIKSVIALAVGISIGLGFGENTQAMLITRGLNEVARLCAAHNADPLSAAGLAGMGDLVASCGSALSRNRTFGEVLGRTASMEVARREVAKTVEGVASSSAILEIAHRVGVEVPVIEAVADVVSGSITPTEALDRLMEITTKAENFIR
;
A
#
# COMPACT_ATOMS: atom_id res chain seq x y z
N MET A 1 12.40 -22.50 -7.69
CA MET A 1 10.95 -22.51 -7.97
C MET A 1 10.23 -22.84 -6.69
N SER A 2 9.36 -21.94 -6.22
CA SER A 2 8.55 -22.11 -5.01
C SER A 2 7.07 -22.21 -5.37
N LYS A 3 6.28 -22.89 -4.54
CA LYS A 3 4.82 -22.74 -4.57
C LYS A 3 4.46 -21.50 -3.77
N VAL A 4 3.58 -20.65 -4.31
CA VAL A 4 3.16 -19.39 -3.67
C VAL A 4 1.64 -19.26 -3.79
N LEU A 5 0.99 -18.90 -2.69
CA LEU A 5 -0.44 -18.56 -2.65
C LEU A 5 -0.59 -17.05 -2.58
N VAL A 6 -1.35 -16.48 -3.51
CA VAL A 6 -1.78 -15.07 -3.46
C VAL A 6 -3.21 -15.00 -2.93
N LEU A 7 -3.42 -14.33 -1.82
CA LEU A 7 -4.70 -14.16 -1.16
C LEU A 7 -5.34 -12.83 -1.57
N GLY A 8 -6.22 -12.91 -2.56
CA GLY A 8 -6.93 -11.77 -3.15
C GLY A 8 -6.75 -11.66 -4.66
N ALA A 9 -7.82 -11.94 -5.43
CA ALA A 9 -7.85 -11.89 -6.91
C ALA A 9 -8.30 -10.52 -7.44
N GLY A 10 -7.99 -9.43 -6.73
CA GLY A 10 -8.19 -8.06 -7.20
C GLY A 10 -7.08 -7.60 -8.15
N GLN A 11 -7.13 -6.32 -8.55
CA GLN A 11 -6.14 -5.72 -9.45
C GLN A 11 -4.70 -5.98 -9.00
N TRP A 12 -4.39 -5.64 -7.74
CA TRP A 12 -3.04 -5.76 -7.20
C TRP A 12 -2.60 -7.22 -7.02
N GLY A 13 -3.47 -8.07 -6.46
CA GLY A 13 -3.15 -9.50 -6.28
C GLY A 13 -2.90 -10.22 -7.61
N SER A 14 -3.71 -9.96 -8.64
CA SER A 14 -3.49 -10.54 -9.98
C SER A 14 -2.19 -10.06 -10.62
N THR A 15 -1.84 -8.78 -10.43
CA THR A 15 -0.56 -8.24 -10.90
C THR A 15 0.63 -8.88 -10.18
N LEU A 16 0.58 -9.04 -8.85
CA LEU A 16 1.62 -9.74 -8.11
C LEU A 16 1.73 -11.22 -8.49
N ALA A 17 0.59 -11.88 -8.74
CA ALA A 17 0.58 -13.26 -9.21
C ALA A 17 1.30 -13.41 -10.56
N GLN A 18 1.12 -12.46 -11.50
CA GLN A 18 1.90 -12.42 -12.74
C GLN A 18 3.40 -12.28 -12.45
N VAL A 19 3.81 -11.29 -11.62
CA VAL A 19 5.23 -11.08 -11.30
C VAL A 19 5.85 -12.35 -10.71
N LEU A 20 5.15 -13.02 -9.80
CA LEU A 20 5.59 -14.27 -9.19
C LEU A 20 5.73 -15.41 -10.21
N CYS A 21 4.79 -15.53 -11.15
CA CYS A 21 4.91 -16.49 -12.27
C CYS A 21 6.09 -16.15 -13.18
N ASP A 22 6.26 -14.88 -13.53
CA ASP A 22 7.37 -14.41 -14.38
C ASP A 22 8.74 -14.61 -13.70
N ALA A 23 8.77 -14.62 -12.35
CA ALA A 23 9.95 -15.00 -11.56
C ALA A 23 10.18 -16.52 -11.46
N GLY A 24 9.36 -17.32 -12.15
CA GLY A 24 9.51 -18.78 -12.23
C GLY A 24 8.84 -19.55 -11.09
N ASN A 25 7.95 -18.96 -10.31
CA ASN A 25 7.23 -19.67 -9.26
C ASN A 25 5.94 -20.31 -9.78
N HIS A 26 5.49 -21.36 -9.07
CA HIS A 26 4.17 -21.94 -9.25
C HIS A 26 3.17 -21.16 -8.37
N VAL A 27 2.20 -20.50 -8.98
CA VAL A 27 1.31 -19.58 -8.27
C VAL A 27 -0.14 -20.07 -8.33
N LEU A 28 -0.78 -20.08 -7.18
CA LEU A 28 -2.22 -20.21 -7.03
C LEU A 28 -2.75 -18.88 -6.46
N ILE A 29 -3.78 -18.33 -7.08
CA ILE A 29 -4.47 -17.15 -6.55
C ILE A 29 -5.82 -17.55 -5.99
N TRP A 30 -6.10 -17.11 -4.76
CA TRP A 30 -7.41 -17.29 -4.15
C TRP A 30 -8.26 -16.02 -4.29
N GLY A 31 -9.51 -16.19 -4.68
CA GLY A 31 -10.49 -15.12 -4.77
C GLY A 31 -11.89 -15.58 -4.39
N ARG A 32 -12.71 -14.66 -3.89
CA ARG A 32 -14.10 -14.96 -3.46
C ARG A 32 -15.11 -15.05 -4.61
N ASN A 33 -14.78 -14.47 -5.75
CA ASN A 33 -15.70 -14.39 -6.89
C ASN A 33 -15.41 -15.51 -7.90
N GLN A 34 -16.34 -16.44 -8.03
CA GLN A 34 -16.21 -17.59 -8.94
C GLN A 34 -15.99 -17.15 -10.39
N SER A 35 -16.70 -16.13 -10.85
CA SER A 35 -16.56 -15.67 -12.26
C SER A 35 -15.15 -15.13 -12.57
N VAL A 36 -14.49 -14.52 -11.59
CA VAL A 36 -13.08 -14.08 -11.72
C VAL A 36 -12.15 -15.30 -11.75
N VAL A 37 -12.38 -16.28 -10.90
CA VAL A 37 -11.61 -17.52 -10.86
C VAL A 37 -11.73 -18.29 -12.17
N ASP A 38 -12.94 -18.46 -12.69
CA ASP A 38 -13.20 -19.14 -13.95
C ASP A 38 -12.51 -18.39 -15.13
N GLU A 39 -12.62 -17.06 -15.15
CA GLU A 39 -11.97 -16.25 -16.18
C GLU A 39 -10.43 -16.40 -16.16
N ILE A 40 -9.82 -16.39 -14.98
CA ILE A 40 -8.36 -16.61 -14.83
C ILE A 40 -7.97 -17.99 -15.35
N ASN A 41 -8.73 -19.04 -15.01
CA ASN A 41 -8.41 -20.41 -15.37
C ASN A 41 -8.66 -20.71 -16.86
N ASP A 42 -9.76 -20.21 -17.43
CA ASP A 42 -10.21 -20.55 -18.79
C ASP A 42 -9.65 -19.61 -19.86
N LYS A 43 -9.53 -18.30 -19.52
CA LYS A 43 -9.18 -17.26 -20.48
C LYS A 43 -7.81 -16.63 -20.22
N HIS A 44 -7.23 -16.91 -19.05
CA HIS A 44 -6.00 -16.27 -18.60
C HIS A 44 -6.09 -14.74 -18.62
N THR A 45 -7.23 -14.21 -18.18
CA THR A 45 -7.49 -12.77 -18.03
C THR A 45 -8.19 -12.50 -16.70
N ASN A 46 -8.23 -11.22 -16.29
CA ASN A 46 -9.06 -10.72 -15.21
C ASN A 46 -9.60 -9.35 -15.64
N ALA A 47 -10.50 -9.37 -16.63
CA ALA A 47 -10.91 -8.20 -17.39
C ALA A 47 -11.52 -7.09 -16.54
N TYR A 48 -12.28 -7.45 -15.50
CA TYR A 48 -12.88 -6.47 -14.59
C TYR A 48 -11.82 -5.60 -13.89
N TYR A 49 -10.68 -6.17 -13.52
CA TYR A 49 -9.62 -5.48 -12.78
C TYR A 49 -8.47 -4.99 -13.64
N LEU A 50 -8.14 -5.71 -14.71
CA LEU A 50 -6.92 -5.51 -15.50
C LEU A 50 -7.19 -5.22 -16.98
N GLY A 51 -8.48 -5.12 -17.40
CA GLY A 51 -8.83 -4.99 -18.80
C GLY A 51 -8.42 -6.23 -19.60
N GLU A 52 -7.95 -6.03 -20.84
CA GLU A 52 -7.57 -7.11 -21.76
C GLU A 52 -6.16 -7.69 -21.53
N ASN A 53 -5.49 -7.31 -20.43
CA ASN A 53 -4.15 -7.80 -20.16
C ASN A 53 -4.16 -9.30 -19.85
N ALA A 54 -3.38 -10.06 -20.63
CA ALA A 54 -3.24 -11.49 -20.44
C ALA A 54 -2.39 -11.83 -19.20
N LEU A 55 -2.84 -12.80 -18.44
CA LEU A 55 -2.13 -13.40 -17.31
C LEU A 55 -1.32 -14.62 -17.78
N PRO A 56 -0.26 -15.01 -17.04
CA PRO A 56 0.55 -16.19 -17.38
C PRO A 56 -0.29 -17.47 -17.47
N LEU A 57 -0.06 -18.29 -18.48
CA LEU A 57 -0.74 -19.58 -18.67
C LEU A 57 -0.59 -20.56 -17.50
N GLY A 58 0.48 -20.44 -16.73
CA GLY A 58 0.73 -21.28 -15.55
C GLY A 58 0.03 -20.76 -14.27
N LEU A 59 -0.60 -19.59 -14.31
CA LEU A 59 -1.36 -19.08 -13.18
C LEU A 59 -2.68 -19.84 -13.04
N ARG A 60 -2.95 -20.34 -11.85
CA ARG A 60 -4.21 -20.99 -11.49
C ARG A 60 -4.94 -20.17 -10.44
N ALA A 61 -6.26 -20.28 -10.40
CA ALA A 61 -7.10 -19.63 -9.42
C ALA A 61 -8.08 -20.62 -8.77
N THR A 62 -8.48 -20.33 -7.52
CA THR A 62 -9.49 -21.11 -6.81
C THR A 62 -10.33 -20.23 -5.89
N THR A 63 -11.58 -20.64 -5.64
CA THR A 63 -12.41 -20.10 -4.56
C THR A 63 -12.36 -20.98 -3.30
N ASP A 64 -11.84 -22.20 -3.41
CA ASP A 64 -11.71 -23.11 -2.28
C ASP A 64 -10.53 -22.70 -1.39
N ILE A 65 -10.86 -22.26 -0.18
CA ILE A 65 -9.87 -21.79 0.78
C ILE A 65 -9.00 -22.94 1.29
N LYS A 66 -9.53 -24.14 1.39
CA LYS A 66 -8.81 -25.32 1.86
C LYS A 66 -7.76 -25.75 0.84
N GLU A 67 -8.16 -25.90 -0.45
CA GLU A 67 -7.23 -26.13 -1.56
C GLU A 67 -6.11 -25.07 -1.58
N ALA A 68 -6.49 -23.79 -1.40
CA ALA A 68 -5.55 -22.69 -1.43
C ALA A 68 -4.44 -22.85 -0.36
N PHE A 69 -4.82 -23.11 0.88
CA PHE A 69 -3.85 -23.25 1.98
C PHE A 69 -3.07 -24.58 1.95
N GLU A 70 -3.64 -25.66 1.40
CA GLU A 70 -2.91 -26.91 1.17
C GLU A 70 -1.84 -26.79 0.07
N TYR A 71 -2.00 -25.82 -0.85
CA TYR A 71 -1.10 -25.64 -1.99
C TYR A 71 0.30 -25.13 -1.61
N SER A 72 0.40 -24.22 -0.64
CA SER A 72 1.64 -23.52 -0.28
C SER A 72 1.64 -23.10 1.19
N ASN A 73 2.83 -22.89 1.75
CA ASN A 73 3.04 -22.21 3.03
C ASN A 73 3.67 -20.81 2.87
N ILE A 74 3.67 -20.25 1.67
CA ILE A 74 4.10 -18.86 1.39
C ILE A 74 2.86 -18.10 0.91
N TYR A 75 2.43 -17.12 1.69
CA TYR A 75 1.19 -16.39 1.50
C TYR A 75 1.44 -14.92 1.19
N ILE A 76 1.02 -14.47 0.03
CA ILE A 76 1.05 -13.06 -0.36
C ILE A 76 -0.32 -12.45 -0.06
N LEU A 77 -0.36 -11.52 0.87
CA LEU A 77 -1.59 -10.86 1.30
C LEU A 77 -1.88 -9.68 0.35
N ALA A 78 -3.02 -9.73 -0.34
CA ALA A 78 -3.46 -8.72 -1.32
C ALA A 78 -4.96 -8.41 -1.20
N VAL A 79 -5.49 -8.44 0.03
CA VAL A 79 -6.87 -8.06 0.38
C VAL A 79 -6.92 -6.58 0.83
N PRO A 80 -8.09 -5.93 0.95
CA PRO A 80 -8.18 -4.58 1.52
C PRO A 80 -7.67 -4.55 2.97
N ALA A 81 -6.91 -3.51 3.33
CA ALA A 81 -6.25 -3.38 4.63
C ALA A 81 -7.23 -3.54 5.81
N GLN A 82 -8.39 -2.86 5.76
CA GLN A 82 -9.38 -2.89 6.83
C GLN A 82 -10.08 -4.24 7.04
N THR A 83 -9.90 -5.19 6.11
CA THR A 83 -10.47 -6.55 6.21
C THR A 83 -9.44 -7.61 6.57
N LEU A 84 -8.18 -7.22 6.78
CA LEU A 84 -7.08 -8.18 6.98
C LEU A 84 -7.30 -9.06 8.21
N ARG A 85 -7.60 -8.48 9.35
CA ARG A 85 -7.81 -9.20 10.62
C ARG A 85 -8.90 -10.26 10.50
N GLU A 86 -10.05 -9.85 10.00
CA GLU A 86 -11.19 -10.75 9.82
C GLU A 86 -10.84 -11.92 8.88
N ASN A 87 -10.19 -11.63 7.76
CA ASN A 87 -9.72 -12.65 6.83
C ASN A 87 -8.72 -13.61 7.51
N LEU A 88 -7.72 -13.09 8.22
CA LEU A 88 -6.72 -13.91 8.91
C LEU A 88 -7.38 -14.83 9.95
N MET A 89 -8.31 -14.32 10.75
CA MET A 89 -9.06 -15.14 11.73
C MET A 89 -9.81 -16.27 11.04
N SER A 90 -10.44 -16.01 9.90
CA SER A 90 -11.16 -17.04 9.13
C SER A 90 -10.23 -18.06 8.48
N TRP A 91 -9.00 -17.66 8.13
CA TRP A 91 -8.00 -18.52 7.47
C TRP A 91 -7.15 -19.33 8.43
N LYS A 92 -7.00 -18.88 9.70
CA LYS A 92 -6.14 -19.52 10.72
C LYS A 92 -6.27 -21.03 10.80
N PRO A 93 -7.48 -21.64 10.69
CA PRO A 93 -7.65 -23.10 10.75
C PRO A 93 -6.99 -23.88 9.61
N TYR A 94 -6.66 -23.23 8.49
CA TYR A 94 -6.14 -23.89 7.29
C TYR A 94 -4.63 -23.66 7.10
N VAL A 95 -4.01 -22.82 7.93
CA VAL A 95 -2.61 -22.40 7.78
C VAL A 95 -1.65 -23.56 7.99
N GLN A 96 -0.68 -23.68 7.08
CA GLN A 96 0.38 -24.69 7.16
C GLN A 96 1.45 -24.33 8.20
N PRO A 97 2.06 -25.31 8.89
CA PRO A 97 3.18 -25.05 9.79
C PRO A 97 4.34 -24.34 9.09
N GLY A 98 5.00 -23.42 9.79
CA GLY A 98 6.13 -22.66 9.27
C GLY A 98 5.77 -21.69 8.14
N ALA A 99 4.53 -21.28 8.06
CA ALA A 99 4.03 -20.33 7.06
C ALA A 99 4.81 -19.02 7.07
N ILE A 100 5.00 -18.46 5.88
CA ILE A 100 5.57 -17.13 5.65
C ILE A 100 4.47 -16.24 5.09
N TYR A 101 4.30 -15.07 5.71
CA TYR A 101 3.33 -14.06 5.30
C TYR A 101 4.06 -12.88 4.68
N VAL A 102 3.69 -12.52 3.47
CA VAL A 102 4.22 -11.34 2.78
C VAL A 102 3.07 -10.37 2.58
N SER A 103 3.04 -9.31 3.37
CA SER A 103 2.05 -8.25 3.21
C SER A 103 2.43 -7.34 2.04
N SER A 104 1.50 -7.12 1.14
CA SER A 104 1.60 -6.10 0.09
C SER A 104 0.63 -4.94 0.34
N LEU A 105 0.04 -4.90 1.53
CA LEU A 105 -0.97 -3.95 1.93
C LEU A 105 -0.33 -2.64 2.39
N LYS A 106 -1.03 -1.54 2.14
CA LYS A 106 -0.60 -0.19 2.53
C LYS A 106 -1.74 0.46 3.31
N GLY A 107 -1.59 0.50 4.62
CA GLY A 107 -2.63 1.08 5.50
C GLY A 107 -2.40 0.73 6.95
N ILE A 108 -3.23 1.35 7.78
CA ILE A 108 -3.32 1.14 9.23
C ILE A 108 -4.74 0.69 9.54
N GLU A 109 -4.92 -0.31 10.39
CA GLU A 109 -6.24 -0.72 10.89
C GLU A 109 -6.83 0.39 11.76
N VAL A 110 -7.98 0.92 11.38
CA VAL A 110 -8.55 2.11 12.05
C VAL A 110 -8.97 1.81 13.50
N SER A 111 -9.46 0.62 13.76
CA SER A 111 -10.00 0.24 15.08
C SER A 111 -8.91 0.05 16.14
N THR A 112 -7.72 -0.41 15.77
CA THR A 112 -6.63 -0.77 16.71
C THR A 112 -5.40 0.10 16.55
N LEU A 113 -5.29 0.83 15.44
CA LEU A 113 -4.11 1.56 14.97
C LEU A 113 -2.92 0.64 14.62
N SER A 114 -3.17 -0.67 14.47
CA SER A 114 -2.14 -1.65 14.16
C SER A 114 -1.74 -1.60 12.69
N ARG A 115 -0.44 -1.78 12.44
CA ARG A 115 0.10 -2.00 11.10
C ARG A 115 -0.30 -3.38 10.60
N MET A 116 -0.25 -3.58 9.31
CA MET A 116 -0.66 -4.84 8.70
C MET A 116 0.20 -6.03 9.17
N THR A 117 1.50 -5.81 9.38
CA THR A 117 2.38 -6.86 9.90
C THR A 117 2.09 -7.20 11.37
N GLU A 118 1.75 -6.22 12.20
CA GLU A 118 1.34 -6.44 13.59
C GLU A 118 0.06 -7.27 13.68
N ILE A 119 -0.91 -7.01 12.79
CA ILE A 119 -2.12 -7.81 12.72
C ILE A 119 -1.81 -9.27 12.37
N VAL A 120 -0.89 -9.50 11.41
CA VAL A 120 -0.46 -10.85 11.07
C VAL A 120 0.23 -11.53 12.25
N GLN A 121 1.17 -10.83 12.91
CA GLN A 121 1.90 -11.36 14.08
C GLN A 121 0.94 -11.71 15.22
N GLU A 122 0.01 -10.81 15.53
CA GLU A 122 -0.99 -11.02 16.58
C GLU A 122 -1.93 -12.20 16.28
N VAL A 123 -2.55 -12.21 15.09
CA VAL A 123 -3.57 -13.21 14.78
C VAL A 123 -2.96 -14.58 14.51
N MET A 124 -1.82 -14.63 13.80
CA MET A 124 -1.16 -15.87 13.40
C MET A 124 -0.10 -16.37 14.39
N GLU A 125 0.21 -15.57 15.42
CA GLU A 125 1.20 -15.90 16.46
C GLU A 125 2.56 -16.27 15.85
N THR A 126 3.07 -15.44 14.93
CA THR A 126 4.28 -15.71 14.14
C THR A 126 5.11 -14.47 13.87
N ASP A 127 6.44 -14.64 13.83
CA ASP A 127 7.39 -13.61 13.38
C ASP A 127 7.82 -13.80 11.91
N ASN A 128 7.31 -14.82 11.23
CA ASN A 128 7.61 -15.07 9.82
C ASN A 128 6.82 -14.12 8.90
N VAL A 129 6.95 -12.83 9.13
CA VAL A 129 6.22 -11.78 8.43
C VAL A 129 7.20 -10.86 7.70
N ALA A 130 6.90 -10.58 6.44
CA ALA A 130 7.61 -9.63 5.60
C ALA A 130 6.62 -8.72 4.88
N ILE A 131 7.14 -7.68 4.26
CA ILE A 131 6.37 -6.82 3.34
C ILE A 131 7.04 -6.74 1.98
N ILE A 132 6.26 -6.45 0.96
CA ILE A 132 6.71 -6.00 -0.35
C ILE A 132 6.04 -4.65 -0.66
N THR A 133 6.83 -3.60 -0.83
CA THR A 133 6.33 -2.23 -1.02
C THR A 133 7.25 -1.44 -1.95
N GLY A 134 6.79 -0.28 -2.45
CA GLY A 134 7.55 0.58 -3.35
C GLY A 134 6.66 1.23 -4.43
N PRO A 135 7.24 1.92 -5.42
CA PRO A 135 6.52 2.55 -6.53
C PRO A 135 5.94 1.48 -7.47
N ASN A 136 4.76 0.99 -7.16
CA ASN A 136 4.15 -0.18 -7.79
C ASN A 136 2.74 0.15 -8.28
N LEU A 137 2.64 0.81 -9.43
CA LEU A 137 1.36 1.02 -10.11
C LEU A 137 0.98 -0.26 -10.87
N ALA A 138 -0.12 -0.90 -10.49
CA ALA A 138 -0.55 -2.18 -11.05
C ALA A 138 -0.69 -2.14 -12.58
N ASN A 139 -1.20 -1.03 -13.14
CA ASN A 139 -1.39 -0.88 -14.59
C ASN A 139 -0.07 -0.81 -15.38
N GLU A 140 1.02 -0.39 -14.76
CA GLU A 140 2.35 -0.37 -15.39
C GLU A 140 3.04 -1.72 -15.20
N LEU A 141 2.94 -2.29 -14.02
CA LEU A 141 3.59 -3.55 -13.68
C LEU A 141 2.98 -4.74 -14.45
N ILE A 142 1.66 -4.74 -14.69
CA ILE A 142 1.01 -5.77 -15.53
C ILE A 142 1.54 -5.75 -16.98
N LEU A 143 1.97 -4.59 -17.46
CA LEU A 143 2.63 -4.41 -18.76
C LEU A 143 4.13 -4.73 -18.73
N ARG A 144 4.65 -5.25 -17.60
CA ARG A 144 6.08 -5.56 -17.40
C ARG A 144 7.00 -4.34 -17.57
N GLN A 145 6.50 -3.13 -17.30
CA GLN A 145 7.34 -1.94 -17.28
C GLN A 145 8.34 -2.00 -16.12
N PRO A 146 9.57 -1.49 -16.31
CA PRO A 146 10.59 -1.51 -15.25
C PRO A 146 10.11 -0.83 -13.97
N ALA A 147 10.18 -1.55 -12.85
CA ALA A 147 9.78 -1.06 -11.54
C ALA A 147 10.73 -1.57 -10.45
N GLY A 148 10.71 -0.90 -9.30
CA GLY A 148 11.48 -1.30 -8.14
C GLY A 148 10.62 -1.45 -6.90
N ALA A 149 11.05 -2.34 -5.99
CA ALA A 149 10.39 -2.54 -4.70
C ALA A 149 11.40 -2.80 -3.59
N VAL A 150 10.91 -2.79 -2.36
CA VAL A 150 11.64 -3.24 -1.16
C VAL A 150 10.91 -4.43 -0.57
N ALA A 151 11.62 -5.53 -0.37
CA ALA A 151 11.23 -6.62 0.50
C ALA A 151 11.81 -6.33 1.88
N ALA A 152 10.98 -6.05 2.88
CA ALA A 152 11.43 -5.78 4.23
C ALA A 152 10.92 -6.84 5.21
N ALA A 153 11.79 -7.28 6.12
CA ALA A 153 11.49 -8.26 7.15
C ALA A 153 12.38 -8.03 8.38
N SER A 154 12.05 -8.66 9.50
CA SER A 154 12.85 -8.58 10.73
C SER A 154 14.25 -9.21 10.61
N THR A 155 14.48 -10.06 9.61
CA THR A 155 15.76 -10.69 9.32
C THR A 155 16.14 -10.57 7.85
N SER A 156 17.45 -10.41 7.57
CA SER A 156 17.95 -10.37 6.19
C SER A 156 17.59 -11.64 5.41
N ALA A 157 17.68 -12.80 6.05
CA ALA A 157 17.36 -14.08 5.41
C ALA A 157 15.91 -14.16 4.90
N LEU A 158 14.94 -13.65 5.67
CA LEU A 158 13.55 -13.59 5.26
C LEU A 158 13.34 -12.54 4.15
N ALA A 159 13.95 -11.37 4.28
CA ALA A 159 13.89 -10.32 3.26
C ALA A 159 14.48 -10.81 1.91
N GLU A 160 15.63 -11.48 1.93
CA GLU A 160 16.26 -12.09 0.74
C GLU A 160 15.40 -13.19 0.12
N LYS A 161 14.76 -14.02 0.96
CA LYS A 161 13.82 -15.03 0.47
C LYS A 161 12.64 -14.40 -0.26
N VAL A 162 12.07 -13.34 0.28
CA VAL A 162 10.98 -12.59 -0.39
C VAL A 162 11.49 -11.90 -1.65
N GLN A 163 12.67 -11.27 -1.63
CA GLN A 163 13.30 -10.70 -2.81
C GLN A 163 13.38 -11.71 -3.96
N GLN A 164 13.86 -12.93 -3.68
CA GLN A 164 14.00 -13.98 -4.69
C GLN A 164 12.67 -14.43 -5.29
N LEU A 165 11.57 -14.40 -4.52
CA LEU A 165 10.24 -14.75 -5.02
C LEU A 165 9.75 -13.79 -6.12
N PHE A 166 10.13 -12.51 -6.03
CA PHE A 166 9.62 -11.46 -6.91
C PHE A 166 10.62 -10.98 -7.97
N ALA A 167 11.88 -11.41 -7.91
CA ALA A 167 12.93 -10.89 -8.80
C ALA A 167 12.70 -11.30 -10.25
N THR A 168 12.46 -10.32 -11.12
CA THR A 168 12.37 -10.48 -12.58
C THR A 168 13.28 -9.47 -13.29
N PRO A 169 13.52 -9.59 -14.60
CA PRO A 169 14.28 -8.58 -15.34
C PRO A 169 13.68 -7.17 -15.29
N TYR A 170 12.36 -7.06 -15.09
CA TYR A 170 11.64 -5.78 -15.05
C TYR A 170 11.22 -5.35 -13.64
N TYR A 171 11.31 -6.24 -12.62
CA TYR A 171 10.93 -5.92 -11.24
C TYR A 171 12.12 -6.15 -10.31
N ARG A 172 12.83 -5.07 -9.99
CA ARG A 172 14.01 -5.10 -9.12
C ARG A 172 13.60 -4.95 -7.66
N VAL A 173 13.86 -5.96 -6.88
CA VAL A 173 13.54 -5.96 -5.45
C VAL A 173 14.82 -5.77 -4.64
N TYR A 174 14.83 -4.76 -3.77
CA TYR A 174 15.87 -4.51 -2.77
C TYR A 174 15.43 -5.06 -1.42
N THR A 175 16.37 -5.29 -0.51
CA THR A 175 16.07 -5.80 0.83
C THR A 175 16.22 -4.73 1.89
N SER A 176 15.45 -4.83 2.98
CA SER A 176 15.61 -4.02 4.19
C SER A 176 15.33 -4.86 5.43
N VAL A 177 15.96 -4.53 6.54
CA VAL A 177 15.61 -5.07 7.87
C VAL A 177 14.74 -4.09 8.68
N ASP A 178 14.51 -2.90 8.16
CA ASP A 178 13.59 -1.93 8.74
C ASP A 178 12.17 -2.11 8.18
N ILE A 179 11.49 -3.16 8.65
CA ILE A 179 10.11 -3.45 8.26
C ILE A 179 9.15 -2.33 8.71
N LEU A 180 9.41 -1.77 9.88
CA LEU A 180 8.59 -0.72 10.49
C LEU A 180 8.62 0.57 9.66
N GLY A 181 9.79 1.07 9.33
CA GLY A 181 9.95 2.29 8.54
C GLY A 181 9.38 2.14 7.13
N CYS A 182 9.63 1.00 6.48
CA CYS A 182 9.08 0.72 5.15
C CYS A 182 7.55 0.65 5.16
N GLU A 183 6.93 0.06 6.20
CA GLU A 183 5.48 -0.06 6.32
C GLU A 183 4.81 1.27 6.64
N LEU A 184 5.37 2.05 7.58
CA LEU A 184 4.91 3.41 7.88
C LEU A 184 4.95 4.30 6.64
N ALA A 185 6.10 4.33 5.95
CA ALA A 185 6.26 5.13 4.74
C ALA A 185 5.24 4.76 3.65
N GLY A 186 5.04 3.45 3.41
CA GLY A 186 4.08 2.96 2.44
C GLY A 186 2.62 3.27 2.79
N SER A 187 2.27 3.36 4.08
CA SER A 187 0.93 3.70 4.54
C SER A 187 0.64 5.19 4.47
N ILE A 188 1.57 6.01 4.96
CA ILE A 188 1.42 7.47 5.09
C ILE A 188 1.40 8.15 3.72
N LYS A 189 2.16 7.64 2.73
CA LYS A 189 2.22 8.23 1.38
C LYS A 189 0.83 8.41 0.74
N SER A 190 -0.12 7.56 1.10
CA SER A 190 -1.48 7.63 0.57
C SER A 190 -2.23 8.89 1.02
N VAL A 191 -1.95 9.35 2.24
CA VAL A 191 -2.50 10.60 2.78
C VAL A 191 -1.84 11.81 2.11
N ILE A 192 -0.51 11.76 1.89
CA ILE A 192 0.20 12.84 1.20
C ILE A 192 -0.25 12.94 -0.27
N ALA A 193 -0.46 11.80 -0.95
CA ALA A 193 -0.99 11.80 -2.31
C ALA A 193 -2.41 12.39 -2.39
N LEU A 194 -3.22 12.23 -1.33
CA LEU A 194 -4.52 12.87 -1.21
C LEU A 194 -4.36 14.40 -1.08
N ALA A 195 -3.43 14.89 -0.25
CA ALA A 195 -3.12 16.31 -0.12
C ALA A 195 -2.69 16.95 -1.45
N VAL A 196 -1.80 16.27 -2.18
CA VAL A 196 -1.35 16.71 -3.51
C VAL A 196 -2.53 16.73 -4.49
N GLY A 197 -3.40 15.73 -4.48
CA GLY A 197 -4.62 15.72 -5.28
C GLY A 197 -5.52 16.92 -4.95
N ILE A 198 -5.75 17.20 -3.67
CA ILE A 198 -6.55 18.35 -3.22
C ILE A 198 -5.97 19.65 -3.78
N SER A 199 -4.65 19.86 -3.71
CA SER A 199 -4.00 21.06 -4.25
C SER A 199 -4.20 21.21 -5.76
N ILE A 200 -4.13 20.10 -6.52
CA ILE A 200 -4.42 20.08 -7.95
C ILE A 200 -5.88 20.48 -8.23
N GLY A 201 -6.81 19.89 -7.47
CA GLY A 201 -8.23 20.21 -7.60
C GLY A 201 -8.58 21.68 -7.29
N LEU A 202 -7.80 22.33 -6.43
CA LEU A 202 -7.87 23.76 -6.14
C LEU A 202 -7.19 24.64 -7.22
N GLY A 203 -6.55 24.02 -8.23
CA GLY A 203 -5.91 24.74 -9.34
C GLY A 203 -4.45 25.15 -9.08
N PHE A 204 -3.78 24.60 -8.05
CA PHE A 204 -2.39 24.90 -7.76
C PHE A 204 -1.42 24.06 -8.60
N GLY A 205 -0.28 24.65 -8.95
CA GLY A 205 0.74 24.07 -9.82
C GLY A 205 1.81 23.26 -9.07
N GLU A 206 2.87 22.93 -9.81
CA GLU A 206 3.94 22.01 -9.41
C GLU A 206 4.70 22.47 -8.15
N ASN A 207 4.85 23.78 -7.93
CA ASN A 207 5.55 24.30 -6.73
C ASN A 207 4.81 23.89 -5.44
N THR A 208 3.47 23.99 -5.43
CA THR A 208 2.65 23.58 -4.29
C THR A 208 2.71 22.06 -4.11
N GLN A 209 2.64 21.30 -5.20
CA GLN A 209 2.77 19.84 -5.17
C GLN A 209 4.13 19.41 -4.61
N ALA A 210 5.22 20.01 -5.10
CA ALA A 210 6.58 19.72 -4.62
C ALA A 210 6.74 20.06 -3.13
N MET A 211 6.18 21.19 -2.68
CA MET A 211 6.18 21.59 -1.28
C MET A 211 5.44 20.54 -0.40
N LEU A 212 4.24 20.12 -0.79
CA LEU A 212 3.46 19.12 -0.06
C LEU A 212 4.16 17.76 -0.02
N ILE A 213 4.76 17.32 -1.12
CA ILE A 213 5.55 16.09 -1.18
C ILE A 213 6.73 16.17 -0.21
N THR A 214 7.50 17.26 -0.24
CA THR A 214 8.67 17.43 0.62
C THR A 214 8.29 17.50 2.10
N ARG A 215 7.25 18.27 2.44
CA ARG A 215 6.80 18.40 3.83
C ARG A 215 6.20 17.09 4.34
N GLY A 216 5.38 16.43 3.51
CA GLY A 216 4.83 15.13 3.87
C GLY A 216 5.91 14.07 4.07
N LEU A 217 6.97 14.05 3.25
CA LEU A 217 8.11 13.16 3.44
C LEU A 217 8.83 13.42 4.77
N ASN A 218 8.97 14.69 5.16
CA ASN A 218 9.52 15.05 6.46
C ASN A 218 8.66 14.54 7.63
N GLU A 219 7.34 14.57 7.48
CA GLU A 219 6.42 14.00 8.48
C GLU A 219 6.61 12.49 8.61
N VAL A 220 6.75 11.78 7.47
CA VAL A 220 7.08 10.35 7.45
C VAL A 220 8.39 10.08 8.19
N ALA A 221 9.46 10.83 7.90
CA ALA A 221 10.77 10.63 8.51
C ALA A 221 10.73 10.86 10.04
N ARG A 222 10.00 11.90 10.51
CA ARG A 222 9.80 12.15 11.94
C ARG A 222 9.02 11.03 12.62
N LEU A 223 7.96 10.53 11.99
CA LEU A 223 7.19 9.41 12.51
C LEU A 223 8.03 8.13 12.57
N CYS A 224 8.86 7.85 11.56
CA CYS A 224 9.81 6.73 11.60
C CYS A 224 10.75 6.88 12.80
N ALA A 225 11.37 8.05 12.98
CA ALA A 225 12.27 8.32 14.12
C ALA A 225 11.59 8.13 15.49
N ALA A 226 10.37 8.65 15.64
CA ALA A 226 9.61 8.54 16.89
C ALA A 226 9.20 7.10 17.23
N HIS A 227 9.10 6.25 16.23
CA HIS A 227 8.82 4.82 16.40
C HIS A 227 10.07 3.93 16.41
N ASN A 228 11.28 4.51 16.52
CA ASN A 228 12.57 3.80 16.46
C ASN A 228 12.80 3.04 15.14
N ALA A 229 12.18 3.46 14.07
CA ALA A 229 12.49 3.03 12.71
C ALA A 229 13.57 3.92 12.09
N ASP A 230 14.20 3.45 11.02
CA ASP A 230 15.20 4.25 10.31
C ASP A 230 14.52 5.37 9.50
N PRO A 231 14.76 6.66 9.79
CA PRO A 231 14.21 7.76 9.02
C PRO A 231 14.63 7.74 7.54
N LEU A 232 15.76 7.11 7.20
CA LEU A 232 16.22 6.95 5.83
C LEU A 232 15.33 6.00 5.01
N SER A 233 14.54 5.15 5.65
CA SER A 233 13.51 4.36 4.96
C SER A 233 12.49 5.24 4.25
N ALA A 234 12.23 6.46 4.76
CA ALA A 234 11.40 7.45 4.10
C ALA A 234 12.01 7.94 2.77
N ALA A 235 13.32 8.01 2.63
CA ALA A 235 14.01 8.45 1.42
C ALA A 235 14.18 7.33 0.36
N GLY A 236 13.87 6.08 0.73
CA GLY A 236 13.99 4.91 -0.15
C GLY A 236 12.79 4.70 -1.08
N LEU A 237 12.78 3.53 -1.75
CA LEU A 237 11.67 3.13 -2.64
C LEU A 237 10.34 2.98 -1.90
N ALA A 238 10.36 2.52 -0.65
CA ALA A 238 9.16 2.37 0.19
C ALA A 238 8.51 3.72 0.56
N GLY A 239 9.31 4.79 0.68
CA GLY A 239 8.88 6.15 0.99
C GLY A 239 8.85 7.05 -0.23
N MET A 240 9.95 7.77 -0.49
CA MET A 240 10.08 8.75 -1.58
C MET A 240 9.66 8.17 -2.94
N GLY A 241 10.13 6.97 -3.29
CA GLY A 241 9.82 6.35 -4.58
C GLY A 241 8.32 6.15 -4.77
N ASP A 242 7.65 5.54 -3.80
CA ASP A 242 6.20 5.29 -3.86
C ASP A 242 5.38 6.59 -3.74
N LEU A 243 5.89 7.56 -2.96
CA LEU A 243 5.27 8.88 -2.82
C LEU A 243 5.27 9.64 -4.15
N VAL A 244 6.42 9.75 -4.82
CA VAL A 244 6.55 10.42 -6.11
C VAL A 244 5.67 9.76 -7.17
N ALA A 245 5.69 8.43 -7.27
CA ALA A 245 4.82 7.70 -8.20
C ALA A 245 3.33 7.93 -7.90
N SER A 246 2.95 7.95 -6.61
CA SER A 246 1.56 8.15 -6.20
C SER A 246 1.07 9.59 -6.40
N CYS A 247 1.91 10.58 -6.19
CA CYS A 247 1.56 12.00 -6.36
C CYS A 247 1.57 12.42 -7.84
N GLY A 248 2.52 11.90 -8.63
CA GLY A 248 2.68 12.28 -10.03
C GLY A 248 1.69 11.58 -10.99
N SER A 249 1.19 10.41 -10.63
CA SER A 249 0.39 9.61 -11.56
C SER A 249 -1.12 9.85 -11.41
N ALA A 250 -1.79 10.08 -12.55
CA ALA A 250 -3.26 10.09 -12.62
C ALA A 250 -3.88 8.70 -12.35
N LEU A 251 -3.09 7.62 -12.37
CA LEU A 251 -3.53 6.28 -11.99
C LEU A 251 -3.60 6.10 -10.48
N SER A 252 -3.11 7.04 -9.68
CA SER A 252 -3.19 7.02 -8.23
C SER A 252 -4.59 7.38 -7.76
N ARG A 253 -5.28 6.40 -7.17
CA ARG A 253 -6.62 6.58 -6.61
C ARG A 253 -6.68 7.67 -5.53
N ASN A 254 -5.66 7.75 -4.68
CA ASN A 254 -5.58 8.77 -3.64
C ASN A 254 -5.45 10.17 -4.24
N ARG A 255 -4.53 10.36 -5.21
CA ARG A 255 -4.40 11.63 -5.93
C ARG A 255 -5.68 12.03 -6.65
N THR A 256 -6.28 11.11 -7.43
CA THR A 256 -7.50 11.38 -8.18
C THR A 256 -8.68 11.72 -7.25
N PHE A 257 -8.82 11.01 -6.13
CA PHE A 257 -9.83 11.33 -5.12
C PHE A 257 -9.61 12.72 -4.54
N GLY A 258 -8.37 13.06 -4.18
CA GLY A 258 -8.02 14.39 -3.70
C GLY A 258 -8.33 15.48 -4.72
N GLU A 259 -8.03 15.26 -6.00
CA GLU A 259 -8.32 16.20 -7.08
C GLU A 259 -9.82 16.49 -7.21
N VAL A 260 -10.66 15.45 -7.17
CA VAL A 260 -12.12 15.65 -7.15
C VAL A 260 -12.55 16.38 -5.90
N LEU A 261 -12.04 16.02 -4.73
CA LEU A 261 -12.38 16.66 -3.45
C LEU A 261 -11.96 18.14 -3.42
N GLY A 262 -10.77 18.47 -3.91
CA GLY A 262 -10.30 19.85 -4.03
C GLY A 262 -11.18 20.70 -4.96
N ARG A 263 -11.58 20.12 -6.10
CA ARG A 263 -12.43 20.80 -7.10
C ARG A 263 -13.86 21.01 -6.64
N THR A 264 -14.41 20.07 -5.88
CA THR A 264 -15.87 20.05 -5.55
C THR A 264 -16.17 20.38 -4.10
N ALA A 265 -15.19 20.35 -3.22
CA ALA A 265 -15.33 20.41 -1.77
C ALA A 265 -16.38 19.40 -1.21
N SER A 266 -16.61 18.28 -1.90
CA SER A 266 -17.64 17.30 -1.57
C SER A 266 -17.10 15.89 -1.50
N MET A 267 -17.10 15.31 -0.31
CA MET A 267 -16.77 13.90 -0.07
C MET A 267 -17.73 12.95 -0.81
N GLU A 268 -18.99 13.29 -0.93
CA GLU A 268 -19.99 12.49 -1.64
C GLU A 268 -19.66 12.40 -3.12
N VAL A 269 -19.37 13.53 -3.77
CA VAL A 269 -18.99 13.58 -5.18
C VAL A 269 -17.68 12.79 -5.41
N ALA A 270 -16.69 13.00 -4.56
CA ALA A 270 -15.41 12.29 -4.66
C ALA A 270 -15.58 10.77 -4.53
N ARG A 271 -16.40 10.29 -3.59
CA ARG A 271 -16.72 8.85 -3.45
C ARG A 271 -17.47 8.28 -4.65
N ARG A 272 -18.34 9.06 -5.27
CA ARG A 272 -19.10 8.64 -6.46
C ARG A 272 -18.20 8.55 -7.70
N GLU A 273 -17.33 9.54 -7.91
CA GLU A 273 -16.42 9.55 -9.07
C GLU A 273 -15.28 8.55 -8.93
N VAL A 274 -14.79 8.30 -7.70
CA VAL A 274 -13.76 7.29 -7.41
C VAL A 274 -14.37 6.14 -6.61
N ALA A 275 -15.10 5.28 -7.31
CA ALA A 275 -15.87 4.16 -6.72
C ALA A 275 -15.04 3.02 -6.12
N LYS A 276 -13.71 3.15 -6.09
CA LYS A 276 -12.77 2.14 -5.53
C LYS A 276 -12.28 2.57 -4.16
N THR A 277 -11.78 1.61 -3.37
CA THR A 277 -11.18 1.88 -2.06
C THR A 277 -10.02 2.89 -2.18
N VAL A 278 -10.06 3.92 -1.35
CA VAL A 278 -9.04 4.99 -1.24
C VAL A 278 -8.42 4.88 0.15
N GLU A 279 -7.27 4.25 0.24
CA GLU A 279 -6.62 3.95 1.53
C GLU A 279 -6.25 5.21 2.32
N GLY A 280 -5.87 6.30 1.64
CA GLY A 280 -5.56 7.57 2.28
C GLY A 280 -6.75 8.17 3.04
N VAL A 281 -7.97 8.00 2.53
CA VAL A 281 -9.20 8.43 3.22
C VAL A 281 -9.45 7.57 4.46
N ALA A 282 -9.30 6.24 4.32
CA ALA A 282 -9.54 5.33 5.43
C ALA A 282 -8.50 5.48 6.55
N SER A 283 -7.23 5.74 6.20
CA SER A 283 -6.12 5.72 7.15
C SER A 283 -5.75 7.09 7.73
N SER A 284 -6.29 8.21 7.19
CA SER A 284 -5.85 9.56 7.60
C SER A 284 -6.01 9.82 9.10
N SER A 285 -7.19 9.50 9.66
CA SER A 285 -7.46 9.67 11.08
C SER A 285 -6.61 8.75 11.97
N ALA A 286 -6.38 7.52 11.54
CA ALA A 286 -5.56 6.55 12.29
C ALA A 286 -4.09 7.00 12.33
N ILE A 287 -3.54 7.48 11.21
CA ILE A 287 -2.17 7.99 11.13
C ILE A 287 -2.02 9.26 11.98
N LEU A 288 -2.99 10.16 11.96
CA LEU A 288 -3.00 11.36 12.82
C LEU A 288 -2.98 10.98 14.31
N GLU A 289 -3.82 10.01 14.71
CA GLU A 289 -3.86 9.53 16.09
C GLU A 289 -2.51 8.88 16.51
N ILE A 290 -1.88 8.11 15.62
CA ILE A 290 -0.53 7.55 15.87
C ILE A 290 0.47 8.68 16.09
N ALA A 291 0.44 9.74 15.27
CA ALA A 291 1.34 10.88 15.43
C ALA A 291 1.13 11.61 16.76
N HIS A 292 -0.12 11.81 17.18
CA HIS A 292 -0.45 12.42 18.46
C HIS A 292 0.07 11.60 19.65
N ARG A 293 -0.05 10.27 19.61
CA ARG A 293 0.44 9.38 20.69
C ARG A 293 1.94 9.47 20.91
N VAL A 294 2.70 9.76 19.88
CA VAL A 294 4.15 9.91 19.95
C VAL A 294 4.62 11.37 19.99
N GLY A 295 3.69 12.33 20.01
CA GLY A 295 3.97 13.77 20.11
C GLY A 295 4.67 14.35 18.87
N VAL A 296 4.41 13.81 17.69
CA VAL A 296 4.98 14.28 16.42
C VAL A 296 4.02 15.22 15.70
N GLU A 297 4.48 16.43 15.37
CA GLU A 297 3.72 17.38 14.54
C GLU A 297 3.66 16.88 13.10
N VAL A 298 2.45 16.75 12.54
CA VAL A 298 2.20 16.24 11.18
C VAL A 298 1.18 17.11 10.43
N PRO A 299 1.51 18.39 10.18
CA PRO A 299 0.52 19.38 9.70
C PRO A 299 -0.11 19.01 8.34
N VAL A 300 0.60 18.35 7.42
CA VAL A 300 0.01 17.92 6.13
C VAL A 300 -1.00 16.78 6.36
N ILE A 301 -0.65 15.81 7.20
CA ILE A 301 -1.54 14.68 7.55
C ILE A 301 -2.77 15.19 8.32
N GLU A 302 -2.57 16.11 9.27
CA GLU A 302 -3.65 16.72 10.05
C GLU A 302 -4.62 17.48 9.15
N ALA A 303 -4.12 18.35 8.26
CA ALA A 303 -4.94 19.09 7.30
C ALA A 303 -5.80 18.14 6.42
N VAL A 304 -5.21 17.02 5.96
CA VAL A 304 -5.97 16.02 5.19
C VAL A 304 -7.02 15.33 6.04
N ALA A 305 -6.71 14.95 7.28
CA ALA A 305 -7.67 14.30 8.18
C ALA A 305 -8.85 15.23 8.48
N ASP A 306 -8.61 16.53 8.69
CA ASP A 306 -9.62 17.55 8.91
C ASP A 306 -10.53 17.76 7.68
N VAL A 307 -9.95 17.77 6.48
CA VAL A 307 -10.75 17.86 5.23
C VAL A 307 -11.59 16.59 5.02
N VAL A 308 -11.02 15.41 5.26
CA VAL A 308 -11.70 14.12 5.10
C VAL A 308 -12.86 13.98 6.10
N SER A 309 -12.69 14.47 7.32
CA SER A 309 -13.76 14.49 8.34
C SER A 309 -14.84 15.56 8.07
N GLY A 310 -14.56 16.53 7.19
CA GLY A 310 -15.42 17.67 6.93
C GLY A 310 -15.33 18.79 7.97
N SER A 311 -14.31 18.75 8.84
CA SER A 311 -14.07 19.79 9.87
C SER A 311 -13.63 21.11 9.26
N ILE A 312 -12.92 21.07 8.14
CA ILE A 312 -12.49 22.23 7.36
C ILE A 312 -12.66 21.96 5.85
N THR A 313 -12.72 23.03 5.08
CA THR A 313 -12.74 22.94 3.61
C THR A 313 -11.33 22.71 3.03
N PRO A 314 -11.22 22.22 1.78
CA PRO A 314 -9.93 22.12 1.09
C PRO A 314 -9.15 23.44 1.03
N THR A 315 -9.81 24.58 0.86
CA THR A 315 -9.18 25.90 0.83
C THR A 315 -8.63 26.28 2.20
N GLU A 316 -9.43 26.16 3.26
CA GLU A 316 -8.97 26.43 4.64
C GLU A 316 -7.78 25.54 5.06
N ALA A 317 -7.74 24.29 4.59
CA ALA A 317 -6.61 23.42 4.84
C ALA A 317 -5.30 23.95 4.25
N LEU A 318 -5.35 24.46 3.02
CA LEU A 318 -4.17 25.05 2.38
C LEU A 318 -3.74 26.35 3.05
N ASP A 319 -4.71 27.25 3.36
CA ASP A 319 -4.44 28.51 4.06
C ASP A 319 -3.74 28.23 5.40
N ARG A 320 -4.25 27.27 6.19
CA ARG A 320 -3.63 26.84 7.44
C ARG A 320 -2.18 26.36 7.25
N LEU A 321 -1.91 25.59 6.20
CA LEU A 321 -0.53 25.11 5.91
C LEU A 321 0.40 26.28 5.55
N MET A 322 -0.10 27.32 4.91
CA MET A 322 0.69 28.51 4.56
C MET A 322 0.93 29.47 5.73
N GLU A 323 0.07 29.45 6.74
CA GLU A 323 0.19 30.26 7.95
C GLU A 323 1.15 29.67 8.99
N ILE A 324 1.58 28.41 8.83
CA ILE A 324 2.53 27.78 9.75
C ILE A 324 3.82 28.60 9.82
N THR A 325 4.22 28.97 11.03
CA THR A 325 5.48 29.68 11.27
C THR A 325 6.65 28.92 10.68
N THR A 326 7.40 29.59 9.79
CA THR A 326 8.57 29.00 9.15
C THR A 326 9.64 28.69 10.17
N LYS A 327 10.11 27.44 10.20
CA LYS A 327 11.22 26.95 11.03
C LYS A 327 12.42 26.67 10.12
N ALA A 328 13.60 26.45 10.71
CA ALA A 328 14.76 25.96 9.93
C ALA A 328 14.39 24.67 9.20
N GLU A 329 14.87 24.51 7.96
CA GLU A 329 14.65 23.30 7.20
C GLU A 329 15.54 22.16 7.73
N ASN A 330 15.02 21.41 8.70
CA ASN A 330 15.69 20.24 9.26
C ASN A 330 14.79 19.02 9.05
N PHE A 331 15.38 17.95 8.50
CA PHE A 331 14.64 16.69 8.27
C PHE A 331 14.29 15.98 9.57
N ILE A 332 15.18 16.06 10.57
CA ILE A 332 15.04 15.34 11.84
C ILE A 332 15.57 16.22 12.97
N ARG A 333 14.70 16.62 13.89
CA ARG A 333 15.05 17.05 15.24
C ARG A 333 14.07 16.45 16.20
#